data_7c23ce89239f65cd7ecbc7742c29badb
#
_entry.id   7c23ce89239f65cd7ecbc7742c29badb
#
_cell.length_a   1.000
_cell.length_b   1.000
_cell.length_c   1.000
_cell.angle_alpha   90.00
_cell.angle_beta   90.00
_cell.angle_gamma   90.00
#
_symmetry.space_group_name_H-M   'P 1'
#
loop_
_entity.id
_entity.type
_entity.pdbx_description
1 polymer ?
#
loop_
_entity_poly.entity_id
_entity_poly.type
_entity_poly.pdbx_seq_one_letter_code
_entity_poly.pdbx_strand_id
1 'polypeptide(L)'
;MKRLLIGMATVLVSGLWALQSTSAADGVYVVKPVAEKRVTQLPDGPLYWRIENFPTLAQAQAAIGPGRWNPNTVSYDSATALAVEVAGKDWLFTLGPKGGSTPGGTEVAEIGPVPPISAPEYLLRINYGSGPPGARTPQHSHPGSESFYVISGQLGQRTPEGVSHVDAGHTMNGHSGGMPMEVFNSGTTELSALIMFVVDATKPFSSPAQLPGPM
;
A
#
# COMPACT_ATOMS: atom_id res chain seq x y z
N MET A 1 34.61 24.17 -78.22
CA MET A 1 34.28 24.48 -76.83
C MET A 1 33.18 23.50 -76.37
N LYS A 2 33.53 22.44 -75.62
CA LYS A 2 32.57 21.44 -75.09
C LYS A 2 32.33 21.77 -73.58
N ARG A 3 31.08 22.10 -73.25
CA ARG A 3 30.66 22.29 -71.85
C ARG A 3 30.29 20.96 -71.28
N LEU A 4 30.97 20.59 -70.19
CA LEU A 4 30.72 19.39 -69.38
C LEU A 4 29.67 19.76 -68.33
N LEU A 5 28.50 19.10 -68.34
CA LEU A 5 27.46 19.20 -67.31
C LEU A 5 27.73 18.11 -66.31
N ILE A 6 28.08 18.52 -65.07
CA ILE A 6 28.20 17.61 -63.89
C ILE A 6 26.83 17.58 -63.19
N GLY A 7 26.16 16.42 -63.30
CA GLY A 7 24.95 16.16 -62.55
C GLY A 7 25.25 15.80 -61.10
N MET A 8 24.71 16.55 -60.19
CA MET A 8 24.77 16.28 -58.73
C MET A 8 23.62 15.32 -58.38
N ALA A 9 23.94 14.10 -58.01
CA ALA A 9 22.97 13.13 -57.49
C ALA A 9 22.82 13.33 -55.95
N THR A 10 21.63 13.76 -55.56
CA THR A 10 21.24 13.91 -54.16
C THR A 10 20.78 12.56 -53.63
N VAL A 11 21.54 11.93 -52.73
CA VAL A 11 21.16 10.71 -52.03
C VAL A 11 20.32 11.09 -50.82
N LEU A 12 19.02 10.82 -50.85
CA LEU A 12 18.12 10.90 -49.71
C LEU A 12 18.32 9.66 -48.86
N VAL A 13 19.00 9.80 -47.73
CA VAL A 13 19.06 8.76 -46.69
C VAL A 13 17.81 8.89 -45.80
N SER A 14 16.83 8.03 -46.03
CA SER A 14 15.65 7.88 -45.20
C SER A 14 16.06 7.12 -43.93
N GLY A 15 16.35 7.84 -42.85
CA GLY A 15 16.58 7.23 -41.55
C GLY A 15 15.27 6.67 -41.00
N LEU A 16 15.09 5.33 -41.00
CA LEU A 16 14.10 4.66 -40.18
C LEU A 16 14.53 4.79 -38.70
N TRP A 17 13.87 5.65 -37.97
CA TRP A 17 13.92 5.63 -36.53
C TRP A 17 13.09 4.43 -36.05
N ALA A 18 13.74 3.33 -35.74
CA ALA A 18 13.12 2.23 -35.01
C ALA A 18 12.79 2.75 -33.60
N LEU A 19 11.50 2.88 -33.30
CA LEU A 19 11.02 3.02 -31.94
C LEU A 19 11.39 1.74 -31.19
N GLN A 20 12.50 1.76 -30.50
CA GLN A 20 12.81 0.73 -29.51
C GLN A 20 11.81 0.89 -28.38
N SER A 21 10.82 0.02 -28.33
CA SER A 21 10.02 -0.20 -27.15
C SER A 21 11.00 -0.68 -26.06
N THR A 22 11.41 0.21 -25.17
CA THR A 22 12.08 -0.21 -23.95
C THR A 22 11.07 -1.03 -23.16
N SER A 23 11.19 -2.34 -23.20
CA SER A 23 10.57 -3.23 -22.23
C SER A 23 10.99 -2.69 -20.86
N ALA A 24 10.03 -2.22 -20.08
CA ALA A 24 10.27 -1.91 -18.68
C ALA A 24 10.87 -3.18 -18.08
N ALA A 25 12.07 -3.08 -17.52
CA ALA A 25 12.65 -4.18 -16.77
C ALA A 25 11.62 -4.57 -15.71
N ASP A 26 11.27 -5.86 -15.62
CA ASP A 26 10.35 -6.38 -14.60
C ASP A 26 10.99 -6.12 -13.23
N GLY A 27 10.70 -4.93 -12.69
CA GLY A 27 11.22 -4.51 -11.40
C GLY A 27 10.54 -5.33 -10.30
N VAL A 28 11.28 -5.61 -9.25
CA VAL A 28 10.75 -6.34 -8.10
C VAL A 28 9.92 -5.38 -7.23
N TYR A 29 8.69 -5.75 -6.93
CA TYR A 29 7.90 -5.10 -5.90
C TYR A 29 8.43 -5.53 -4.52
N VAL A 30 9.05 -4.60 -3.81
CA VAL A 30 9.64 -4.85 -2.50
C VAL A 30 8.63 -4.55 -1.41
N VAL A 31 8.39 -5.52 -0.52
CA VAL A 31 7.50 -5.36 0.64
C VAL A 31 8.30 -5.64 1.91
N LYS A 32 8.32 -4.68 2.84
CA LYS A 32 9.02 -4.79 4.12
C LYS A 32 8.07 -4.55 5.28
N PRO A 33 7.97 -5.43 6.28
CA PRO A 33 7.31 -5.11 7.54
C PRO A 33 8.09 -3.99 8.25
N VAL A 34 7.38 -2.97 8.71
CA VAL A 34 7.96 -1.81 9.40
C VAL A 34 7.45 -1.65 10.83
N ALA A 35 6.25 -2.18 11.12
CA ALA A 35 5.73 -2.29 12.48
C ALA A 35 4.81 -3.51 12.61
N GLU A 36 4.85 -4.18 13.76
CA GLU A 36 4.01 -5.34 14.07
C GLU A 36 3.58 -5.35 15.52
N LYS A 37 2.38 -5.86 15.76
CA LYS A 37 1.86 -6.10 17.11
C LYS A 37 0.87 -7.26 17.11
N ARG A 38 0.96 -8.13 18.11
CA ARG A 38 -0.03 -9.18 18.36
C ARG A 38 -0.98 -8.76 19.44
N VAL A 39 -2.26 -9.03 19.28
CA VAL A 39 -3.31 -8.77 20.24
C VAL A 39 -4.30 -9.93 20.27
N THR A 40 -4.89 -10.21 21.44
CA THR A 40 -5.90 -11.26 21.60
C THR A 40 -7.32 -10.73 21.49
N GLN A 41 -7.49 -9.42 21.47
CA GLN A 41 -8.79 -8.77 21.37
C GLN A 41 -8.70 -7.52 20.50
N LEU A 42 -9.72 -7.31 19.67
CA LEU A 42 -9.95 -6.08 18.92
C LEU A 42 -11.07 -5.28 19.59
N PRO A 43 -11.15 -3.96 19.37
CA PRO A 43 -12.29 -3.16 19.77
C PRO A 43 -13.59 -3.67 19.16
N ASP A 44 -14.71 -3.48 19.86
CA ASP A 44 -16.02 -3.88 19.38
C ASP A 44 -16.53 -2.99 18.23
N GLY A 45 -17.36 -3.57 17.34
CA GLY A 45 -18.03 -2.87 16.26
C GLY A 45 -17.20 -2.75 14.97
N PRO A 46 -17.65 -1.92 14.02
CA PRO A 46 -16.92 -1.68 12.78
C PRO A 46 -15.58 -0.97 13.04
N LEU A 47 -14.50 -1.51 12.49
CA LEU A 47 -13.14 -1.00 12.72
C LEU A 47 -12.63 -0.25 11.50
N TYR A 48 -11.82 0.76 11.75
CA TYR A 48 -11.18 1.61 10.76
C TYR A 48 -9.69 1.76 11.09
N TRP A 49 -8.84 1.76 10.08
CA TRP A 49 -7.48 2.23 10.22
C TRP A 49 -7.45 3.75 10.17
N ARG A 50 -7.01 4.39 11.24
CA ARG A 50 -6.67 5.81 11.27
C ARG A 50 -5.17 5.97 11.11
N ILE A 51 -4.77 6.85 10.20
CA ILE A 51 -3.39 7.15 9.84
C ILE A 51 -3.13 8.60 10.21
N GLU A 52 -2.18 8.82 11.09
CA GLU A 52 -1.80 10.16 11.58
C GLU A 52 -0.29 10.37 11.42
N ASN A 53 0.13 11.61 11.12
CA ASN A 53 1.52 12.03 11.16
C ASN A 53 1.81 12.77 12.47
N PHE A 54 3.02 12.58 12.97
CA PHE A 54 3.56 13.28 14.12
C PHE A 54 4.84 14.04 13.76
N PRO A 55 5.20 15.11 14.52
CA PRO A 55 6.46 15.83 14.30
C PRO A 55 7.69 14.97 14.58
N THR A 56 7.60 13.98 15.46
CA THR A 56 8.66 13.03 15.77
C THR A 56 8.12 11.66 16.16
N LEU A 57 8.89 10.59 15.88
CA LEU A 57 8.56 9.23 16.30
C LEU A 57 8.37 9.12 17.84
N ALA A 58 9.19 9.84 18.61
CA ALA A 58 9.07 9.86 20.06
C ALA A 58 7.69 10.39 20.53
N GLN A 59 7.16 11.42 19.83
CA GLN A 59 5.82 11.94 20.12
C GLN A 59 4.73 10.95 19.73
N ALA A 60 4.85 10.30 18.56
CA ALA A 60 3.92 9.24 18.13
C ALA A 60 3.92 8.07 19.16
N GLN A 61 5.09 7.63 19.61
CA GLN A 61 5.23 6.58 20.62
C GLN A 61 4.66 6.99 21.98
N ALA A 62 4.90 8.23 22.42
CA ALA A 62 4.35 8.76 23.68
C ALA A 62 2.81 8.86 23.64
N ALA A 63 2.23 9.10 22.47
CA ALA A 63 0.80 9.16 22.25
C ALA A 63 0.10 7.78 22.38
N ILE A 64 0.84 6.69 22.22
CA ILE A 64 0.39 5.31 22.49
C ILE A 64 0.30 5.02 23.99
N GLY A 65 0.32 5.96 24.89
CA GLY A 65 0.34 5.77 26.35
C GLY A 65 -0.65 4.72 26.86
N PRO A 66 -0.57 4.31 28.15
CA PRO A 66 -1.43 3.28 28.72
C PRO A 66 -2.88 3.70 28.54
N GLY A 67 -3.62 2.88 27.80
CA GLY A 67 -4.96 3.16 27.33
C GLY A 67 -5.89 3.68 28.41
N ARG A 68 -6.33 4.91 28.23
CA ARG A 68 -7.56 5.41 28.86
C ARG A 68 -8.48 5.84 27.74
N TRP A 69 -9.55 5.07 27.58
CA TRP A 69 -10.68 5.53 26.79
C TRP A 69 -11.16 6.85 27.35
N ASN A 70 -11.05 7.90 26.59
CA ASN A 70 -11.64 9.19 26.89
C ASN A 70 -12.77 9.42 25.89
N PRO A 71 -14.05 9.44 26.31
CA PRO A 71 -15.18 9.64 25.42
C PRO A 71 -15.19 10.98 24.69
N ASN A 72 -14.41 11.97 25.17
CA ASN A 72 -14.31 13.29 24.57
C ASN A 72 -13.10 13.45 23.63
N THR A 73 -12.14 12.57 23.71
CA THR A 73 -11.04 12.43 22.79
C THR A 73 -11.00 10.96 22.45
N VAL A 74 -11.53 10.57 21.30
CA VAL A 74 -11.60 9.16 20.88
C VAL A 74 -10.17 8.62 20.68
N SER A 75 -9.38 8.67 21.76
CA SER A 75 -8.06 8.08 21.86
C SER A 75 -8.28 6.61 22.14
N TYR A 76 -8.23 5.80 21.09
CA TYR A 76 -8.32 4.37 21.22
C TYR A 76 -7.02 3.78 21.72
N ASP A 77 -7.25 2.78 22.49
CA ASP A 77 -6.36 1.92 23.24
C ASP A 77 -4.99 1.72 22.53
N SER A 78 -3.97 1.92 23.32
CA SER A 78 -2.60 1.50 23.04
C SER A 78 -2.47 0.07 22.52
N ALA A 79 -3.47 -0.80 22.76
CA ALA A 79 -3.47 -2.18 22.31
C ALA A 79 -3.41 -2.30 20.78
N THR A 80 -4.09 -1.44 20.02
CA THR A 80 -4.23 -1.53 18.57
C THR A 80 -3.51 -0.42 17.80
N ALA A 81 -2.60 0.30 18.46
CA ALA A 81 -1.81 1.37 17.85
C ALA A 81 -0.36 0.94 17.58
N LEU A 82 0.20 1.40 16.46
CA LEU A 82 1.58 1.19 16.04
C LEU A 82 2.19 2.51 15.58
N ALA A 83 3.38 2.85 16.10
CA ALA A 83 4.14 4.02 15.66
C ALA A 83 5.40 3.59 14.93
N VAL A 84 5.73 4.24 13.82
CA VAL A 84 6.90 3.93 13.01
C VAL A 84 7.37 5.14 12.21
N GLU A 85 8.69 5.25 12.02
CA GLU A 85 9.30 6.14 11.04
C GLU A 85 9.49 5.37 9.73
N VAL A 86 8.88 5.85 8.65
CA VAL A 86 9.02 5.26 7.32
C VAL A 86 8.75 6.31 6.23
N ALA A 87 9.43 6.21 5.10
CA ALA A 87 9.33 7.15 3.99
C ALA A 87 9.53 8.63 4.41
N GLY A 88 10.45 8.88 5.36
CA GLY A 88 10.79 10.23 5.83
C GLY A 88 9.71 10.92 6.67
N LYS A 89 8.78 10.16 7.24
CA LYS A 89 7.72 10.66 8.10
C LYS A 89 7.52 9.75 9.32
N ASP A 90 7.01 10.34 10.39
CA ASP A 90 6.66 9.68 11.64
C ASP A 90 5.15 9.44 11.68
N TRP A 91 4.77 8.18 11.72
CA TRP A 91 3.39 7.73 11.58
C TRP A 91 2.88 7.11 12.86
N LEU A 92 1.60 7.32 13.12
CA LEU A 92 0.80 6.54 14.05
C LEU A 92 -0.37 5.90 13.30
N PHE A 93 -0.48 4.58 13.39
CA PHE A 93 -1.59 3.79 12.86
C PHE A 93 -2.41 3.29 14.03
N THR A 94 -3.72 3.52 14.00
CA THR A 94 -4.62 3.02 15.04
C THR A 94 -5.78 2.26 14.38
N LEU A 95 -5.98 1.00 14.79
CA LEU A 95 -7.18 0.25 14.40
C LEU A 95 -8.23 0.42 15.49
N GLY A 96 -9.37 1.02 15.14
CA GLY A 96 -10.44 1.31 16.09
C GLY A 96 -11.74 1.72 15.42
N PRO A 97 -12.76 2.10 16.19
CA PRO A 97 -14.00 2.65 15.66
C PRO A 97 -13.76 3.92 14.83
N LYS A 98 -14.74 4.26 13.99
CA LYS A 98 -14.71 5.43 13.11
C LYS A 98 -14.52 6.73 13.88
N GLY A 99 -13.75 7.63 13.29
CA GLY A 99 -13.45 8.95 13.85
C GLY A 99 -12.42 8.90 14.95
N GLY A 100 -12.19 10.02 15.57
CA GLY A 100 -11.21 10.21 16.62
C GLY A 100 -9.92 10.85 16.12
N SER A 101 -9.13 11.31 17.08
CA SER A 101 -7.84 11.93 16.82
C SER A 101 -6.91 11.68 17.99
N THR A 102 -5.61 11.66 17.72
CA THR A 102 -4.59 11.53 18.76
C THR A 102 -3.98 12.92 19.03
N PRO A 103 -3.94 13.40 20.28
CA PRO A 103 -3.34 14.70 20.59
C PRO A 103 -1.90 14.80 20.07
N GLY A 104 -1.63 15.86 19.31
CA GLY A 104 -0.33 16.09 18.66
C GLY A 104 -0.17 15.43 17.28
N GLY A 105 -1.10 14.59 16.88
CA GLY A 105 -1.16 14.01 15.54
C GLY A 105 -1.93 14.90 14.55
N THR A 106 -1.60 14.74 13.28
CA THR A 106 -2.36 15.29 12.16
C THR A 106 -2.92 14.12 11.35
N GLU A 107 -4.26 14.04 11.26
CA GLU A 107 -4.91 13.00 10.47
C GLU A 107 -4.53 13.10 8.99
N VAL A 108 -4.14 11.98 8.42
CA VAL A 108 -3.82 11.84 7.01
C VAL A 108 -4.92 11.11 6.27
N ALA A 109 -5.45 10.03 6.86
CA ALA A 109 -6.52 9.23 6.28
C ALA A 109 -7.21 8.36 7.33
N GLU A 110 -8.48 8.00 7.05
CA GLU A 110 -9.24 6.96 7.73
C GLU A 110 -9.74 5.96 6.67
N ILE A 111 -9.53 4.65 6.91
CA ILE A 111 -9.84 3.59 5.95
C ILE A 111 -10.73 2.54 6.61
N GLY A 112 -11.88 2.27 6.03
CA GLY A 112 -12.78 1.23 6.53
C GLY A 112 -14.23 1.42 6.08
N PRO A 113 -15.17 0.64 6.64
CA PRO A 113 -14.92 -0.37 7.67
C PRO A 113 -14.03 -1.50 7.16
N VAL A 114 -13.06 -1.91 7.97
CA VAL A 114 -12.22 -3.08 7.65
C VAL A 114 -13.10 -4.33 7.66
N PRO A 115 -12.96 -5.24 6.69
CA PRO A 115 -13.70 -6.49 6.68
C PRO A 115 -13.58 -7.25 8.00
N PRO A 116 -14.69 -7.75 8.55
CA PRO A 116 -14.69 -8.43 9.84
C PRO A 116 -13.77 -9.66 9.85
N ILE A 117 -13.07 -9.86 10.96
CA ILE A 117 -12.21 -11.01 11.20
C ILE A 117 -12.49 -11.57 12.59
N SER A 118 -12.46 -12.91 12.71
CA SER A 118 -12.50 -13.61 14.00
C SER A 118 -11.35 -14.59 14.09
N ALA A 119 -10.50 -14.42 15.10
CA ALA A 119 -9.32 -15.24 15.32
C ALA A 119 -9.00 -15.33 16.82
N PRO A 120 -8.29 -16.38 17.28
CA PRO A 120 -7.84 -16.49 18.68
C PRO A 120 -6.79 -15.43 19.05
N GLU A 121 -5.99 -15.01 18.06
CA GLU A 121 -4.98 -13.97 18.16
C GLU A 121 -4.90 -13.23 16.82
N TYR A 122 -4.74 -11.92 16.87
CA TYR A 122 -4.63 -11.07 15.70
C TYR A 122 -3.20 -10.53 15.56
N LEU A 123 -2.70 -10.48 14.33
CA LEU A 123 -1.51 -9.73 13.97
C LEU A 123 -1.94 -8.42 13.30
N LEU A 124 -1.60 -7.30 13.93
CA LEU A 124 -1.62 -5.99 13.31
C LEU A 124 -0.23 -5.75 12.73
N ARG A 125 -0.17 -5.43 11.43
CA ARG A 125 1.11 -5.22 10.74
C ARG A 125 1.00 -4.05 9.79
N ILE A 126 2.06 -3.25 9.76
CA ILE A 126 2.27 -2.21 8.76
C ILE A 126 3.43 -2.65 7.90
N ASN A 127 3.21 -2.75 6.60
CA ASN A 127 4.26 -2.92 5.60
C ASN A 127 4.50 -1.62 4.83
N TYR A 128 5.72 -1.44 4.39
CA TYR A 128 6.08 -0.48 3.35
C TYR A 128 6.31 -1.24 2.05
N GLY A 129 5.58 -0.87 1.01
CA GLY A 129 5.68 -1.44 -0.32
C GLY A 129 6.23 -0.42 -1.30
N SER A 130 7.18 -0.81 -2.16
CA SER A 130 7.70 0.06 -3.23
C SER A 130 8.14 -0.74 -4.45
N GLY A 131 8.18 -0.08 -5.60
CA GLY A 131 8.70 -0.68 -6.82
C GLY A 131 8.52 0.20 -8.05
N PRO A 132 9.37 -0.01 -9.07
CA PRO A 132 9.28 0.70 -10.33
C PRO A 132 7.99 0.36 -11.10
N PRO A 133 7.66 1.10 -12.16
CA PRO A 133 6.51 0.80 -13.02
C PRO A 133 6.48 -0.67 -13.46
N GLY A 134 5.32 -1.32 -13.34
CA GLY A 134 5.11 -2.73 -13.69
C GLY A 134 5.56 -3.75 -12.63
N ALA A 135 6.30 -3.34 -11.59
CA ALA A 135 6.68 -4.23 -10.49
C ALA A 135 5.43 -4.81 -9.81
N ARG A 136 5.46 -6.09 -9.44
CA ARG A 136 4.30 -6.80 -8.89
C ARG A 136 4.66 -7.83 -7.84
N THR A 137 3.73 -8.15 -6.96
CA THR A 137 3.83 -9.28 -6.05
C THR A 137 3.49 -10.58 -6.77
N PRO A 138 3.96 -11.74 -6.28
CA PRO A 138 3.34 -13.01 -6.62
C PRO A 138 1.85 -13.01 -6.27
N GLN A 139 1.05 -13.85 -6.94
CA GLN A 139 -0.34 -14.05 -6.56
C GLN A 139 -0.43 -14.75 -5.21
N HIS A 140 -1.17 -14.15 -4.29
CA HIS A 140 -1.22 -14.59 -2.89
C HIS A 140 -2.55 -14.25 -2.24
N SER A 141 -2.73 -14.70 -1.01
CA SER A 141 -3.83 -14.31 -0.12
C SER A 141 -3.31 -14.14 1.32
N HIS A 142 -4.09 -13.42 2.14
CA HIS A 142 -3.85 -13.23 3.56
C HIS A 142 -4.98 -13.83 4.41
N PRO A 143 -4.72 -14.30 5.65
CA PRO A 143 -5.77 -14.79 6.54
C PRO A 143 -6.51 -13.65 7.27
N GLY A 144 -6.80 -12.57 6.57
CA GLY A 144 -7.47 -11.37 7.08
C GLY A 144 -7.46 -10.26 6.06
N SER A 145 -7.69 -9.04 6.51
CA SER A 145 -7.80 -7.86 5.66
C SER A 145 -6.48 -7.13 5.49
N GLU A 146 -6.29 -6.53 4.31
CA GLU A 146 -5.27 -5.52 4.05
C GLU A 146 -5.92 -4.23 3.57
N SER A 147 -5.29 -3.08 3.85
CA SER A 147 -5.73 -1.76 3.40
C SER A 147 -4.51 -0.96 2.97
N PHE A 148 -4.69 0.00 2.06
CA PHE A 148 -3.58 0.74 1.46
C PHE A 148 -3.74 2.24 1.61
N TYR A 149 -2.62 2.92 1.86
CA TYR A 149 -2.46 4.36 1.65
C TYR A 149 -1.28 4.57 0.70
N VAL A 150 -1.50 5.19 -0.45
CA VAL A 150 -0.47 5.42 -1.46
C VAL A 150 0.25 6.74 -1.17
N ILE A 151 1.57 6.67 -0.96
CA ILE A 151 2.41 7.86 -0.71
C ILE A 151 2.80 8.53 -2.03
N SER A 152 3.20 7.72 -3.03
CA SER A 152 3.59 8.18 -4.37
C SER A 152 3.28 7.14 -5.44
N GLY A 153 3.14 7.58 -6.69
CA GLY A 153 2.82 6.71 -7.80
C GLY A 153 1.35 6.28 -7.83
N GLN A 154 1.07 5.14 -8.43
CA GLN A 154 -0.27 4.55 -8.53
C GLN A 154 -0.19 3.06 -8.24
N LEU A 155 -0.95 2.60 -7.24
CA LEU A 155 -1.09 1.19 -6.89
C LEU A 155 -2.24 0.57 -7.68
N GLY A 156 -2.01 -0.61 -8.23
CA GLY A 156 -3.02 -1.50 -8.78
C GLY A 156 -3.18 -2.75 -7.93
N GLN A 157 -4.40 -3.23 -7.79
CA GLN A 157 -4.70 -4.52 -7.18
C GLN A 157 -5.61 -5.32 -8.12
N ARG A 158 -5.24 -6.55 -8.42
CA ARG A 158 -6.05 -7.50 -9.17
C ARG A 158 -6.60 -8.57 -8.23
N THR A 159 -7.90 -8.82 -8.31
CA THR A 159 -8.64 -9.85 -7.56
C THR A 159 -9.57 -10.60 -8.51
N PRO A 160 -10.28 -11.65 -8.08
CA PRO A 160 -11.36 -12.25 -8.88
C PRO A 160 -12.48 -11.28 -9.27
N GLU A 161 -12.64 -10.18 -8.52
CA GLU A 161 -13.68 -9.16 -8.76
C GLU A 161 -13.24 -8.14 -9.83
N GLY A 162 -11.98 -8.14 -10.23
CA GLY A 162 -11.43 -7.22 -11.24
C GLY A 162 -10.15 -6.55 -10.83
N VAL A 163 -9.86 -5.41 -11.46
CA VAL A 163 -8.68 -4.58 -11.20
C VAL A 163 -9.13 -3.24 -10.65
N SER A 164 -8.54 -2.86 -9.52
CA SER A 164 -8.72 -1.54 -8.90
C SER A 164 -7.40 -0.77 -8.93
N HIS A 165 -7.50 0.57 -8.99
CA HIS A 165 -6.35 1.46 -8.96
C HIS A 165 -6.55 2.53 -7.89
N VAL A 166 -5.45 2.95 -7.27
CA VAL A 166 -5.46 4.05 -6.31
C VAL A 166 -4.23 4.94 -6.49
N ASP A 167 -4.46 6.25 -6.57
CA ASP A 167 -3.44 7.26 -6.77
C ASP A 167 -2.79 7.72 -5.47
N ALA A 168 -1.64 8.40 -5.58
CA ALA A 168 -0.98 9.04 -4.45
C ALA A 168 -1.91 9.96 -3.65
N GLY A 169 -1.81 9.91 -2.32
CA GLY A 169 -2.66 10.65 -1.38
C GLY A 169 -4.01 10.00 -1.10
N HIS A 170 -4.33 8.86 -1.73
CA HIS A 170 -5.61 8.17 -1.58
C HIS A 170 -5.44 6.80 -0.92
N THR A 171 -6.58 6.20 -0.58
CA THR A 171 -6.67 4.94 0.15
C THR A 171 -7.48 3.90 -0.63
N MET A 172 -7.20 2.64 -0.34
CA MET A 172 -8.04 1.51 -0.76
C MET A 172 -8.31 0.62 0.44
N ASN A 173 -9.58 0.32 0.68
CA ASN A 173 -9.96 -0.66 1.69
C ASN A 173 -9.70 -2.07 1.14
N GLY A 174 -9.31 -2.98 2.02
CA GLY A 174 -8.97 -4.34 1.66
C GLY A 174 -10.18 -5.26 1.56
N HIS A 175 -9.90 -6.47 1.16
CA HIS A 175 -10.86 -7.57 1.04
C HIS A 175 -10.87 -8.46 2.29
N SER A 176 -11.88 -9.30 2.39
CA SER A 176 -11.95 -10.35 3.42
C SER A 176 -10.81 -11.36 3.27
N GLY A 177 -10.45 -12.03 4.35
CA GLY A 177 -9.39 -13.03 4.36
C GLY A 177 -9.60 -14.16 3.34
N GLY A 178 -8.50 -14.64 2.75
CA GLY A 178 -8.48 -15.70 1.74
C GLY A 178 -8.72 -15.25 0.30
N MET A 179 -9.01 -13.97 0.05
CA MET A 179 -9.17 -13.45 -1.31
C MET A 179 -7.85 -13.53 -2.07
N PRO A 180 -7.76 -14.23 -3.21
CA PRO A 180 -6.59 -14.21 -4.08
C PRO A 180 -6.35 -12.82 -4.65
N MET A 181 -5.09 -12.36 -4.66
CA MET A 181 -4.74 -11.05 -5.17
C MET A 181 -3.34 -10.98 -5.75
N GLU A 182 -3.10 -9.94 -6.53
CA GLU A 182 -1.81 -9.48 -6.99
C GLU A 182 -1.77 -7.97 -6.86
N VAL A 183 -0.76 -7.43 -6.18
CA VAL A 183 -0.54 -5.99 -6.03
C VAL A 183 0.59 -5.56 -6.96
N PHE A 184 0.46 -4.42 -7.63
CA PHE A 184 1.43 -3.96 -8.61
C PHE A 184 1.49 -2.44 -8.72
N ASN A 185 2.59 -1.93 -9.25
CA ASN A 185 2.68 -0.55 -9.68
C ASN A 185 2.01 -0.40 -11.05
N SER A 186 0.86 0.24 -11.09
CA SER A 186 0.09 0.52 -12.31
C SER A 186 0.40 1.89 -12.93
N GLY A 187 1.24 2.67 -12.27
CA GLY A 187 1.64 4.01 -12.73
C GLY A 187 2.89 4.00 -13.62
N THR A 188 3.35 5.20 -13.92
CA THR A 188 4.55 5.44 -14.76
C THR A 188 5.76 5.91 -13.95
N THR A 189 5.60 6.08 -12.64
CA THR A 189 6.65 6.49 -11.70
C THR A 189 6.81 5.46 -10.59
N GLU A 190 7.82 5.60 -9.75
CA GLU A 190 8.03 4.74 -8.58
C GLU A 190 6.80 4.76 -7.65
N LEU A 191 6.30 3.58 -7.31
CA LEU A 191 5.25 3.39 -6.32
C LEU A 191 5.85 3.34 -4.92
N SER A 192 5.19 3.99 -3.97
CA SER A 192 5.46 3.91 -2.55
C SER A 192 4.12 3.90 -1.80
N ALA A 193 3.90 2.88 -0.96
CA ALA A 193 2.64 2.70 -0.25
C ALA A 193 2.85 2.13 1.16
N LEU A 194 1.93 2.49 2.05
CA LEU A 194 1.75 1.87 3.36
C LEU A 194 0.61 0.86 3.25
N ILE A 195 0.83 -0.32 3.80
CA ILE A 195 -0.09 -1.45 3.73
C ILE A 195 -0.40 -1.88 5.15
N MET A 196 -1.66 -1.74 5.57
CA MET A 196 -2.12 -2.05 6.91
C MET A 196 -2.87 -3.37 6.91
N PHE A 197 -2.48 -4.26 7.82
CA PHE A 197 -3.06 -5.60 7.95
C PHE A 197 -3.67 -5.83 9.33
N VAL A 198 -4.83 -6.49 9.34
CA VAL A 198 -5.35 -7.20 10.49
C VAL A 198 -5.66 -8.63 10.08
N VAL A 199 -4.86 -9.58 10.57
CA VAL A 199 -4.91 -10.97 10.13
C VAL A 199 -4.90 -11.94 11.31
N ASP A 200 -5.34 -13.17 11.07
CA ASP A 200 -5.26 -14.27 12.03
C ASP A 200 -3.78 -14.66 12.24
N ALA A 201 -3.28 -14.37 13.45
CA ALA A 201 -1.88 -14.58 13.81
C ALA A 201 -1.51 -16.06 13.98
N THR A 202 -2.49 -16.97 13.98
CA THR A 202 -2.26 -18.44 14.09
C THR A 202 -2.03 -19.10 12.73
N LYS A 203 -2.20 -18.36 11.64
CA LYS A 203 -2.02 -18.81 10.25
C LYS A 203 -0.79 -18.19 9.61
N PRO A 204 -0.27 -18.76 8.52
CA PRO A 204 0.76 -18.11 7.71
C PRO A 204 0.27 -16.72 7.27
N PHE A 205 1.11 -15.71 7.42
CA PHE A 205 0.78 -14.32 7.06
C PHE A 205 0.35 -14.18 5.60
N SER A 206 1.00 -14.91 4.71
CA SER A 206 0.69 -14.95 3.28
C SER A 206 0.78 -16.39 2.78
N SER A 207 -0.09 -16.76 1.84
CA SER A 207 -0.10 -18.06 1.20
C SER A 207 -0.19 -17.87 -0.32
N PRO A 208 0.49 -18.72 -1.12
CA PRO A 208 0.29 -18.74 -2.56
C PRO A 208 -1.20 -18.93 -2.91
N ALA A 209 -1.67 -18.18 -3.89
CA ALA A 209 -3.04 -18.27 -4.39
C ALA A 209 -3.04 -18.12 -5.91
N GLN A 210 -4.14 -18.45 -6.56
CA GLN A 210 -4.29 -18.29 -8.00
C GLN A 210 -5.50 -17.41 -8.30
N LEU A 211 -5.29 -16.42 -9.12
CA LEU A 211 -6.36 -15.64 -9.71
C LEU A 211 -6.98 -16.42 -10.89
N PRO A 212 -8.29 -16.30 -11.14
CA PRO A 212 -8.89 -16.82 -12.36
C PRO A 212 -8.13 -16.28 -13.56
N GLY A 213 -8.00 -17.08 -14.60
CA GLY A 213 -7.45 -16.63 -15.88
C GLY A 213 -8.23 -15.44 -16.42
N PRO A 214 -7.67 -14.66 -17.35
CA PRO A 214 -8.42 -13.60 -18.01
C PRO A 214 -9.68 -14.20 -18.64
N MET A 215 -10.82 -13.58 -18.35
CA MET A 215 -12.07 -13.89 -19.02
C MET A 215 -12.05 -13.43 -20.47
#